data_3919d083d79808dbf20ae50d40a6e6a0
#
_entry.id   3919d083d79808dbf20ae50d40a6e6a0
#
_cell.length_a   1.000
_cell.length_b   1.000
_cell.length_c   1.000
_cell.angle_alpha   90.00
_cell.angle_beta   90.00
_cell.angle_gamma   90.00
#
_symmetry.space_group_name_H-M   'P 1'
#
loop_
_entity.id
_entity.type
_entity.pdbx_description
1 polymer ?
#
loop_
_entity_poly.entity_id
_entity_poly.type
_entity_poly.pdbx_seq_one_letter_code
_entity_poly.pdbx_strand_id
1 'polypeptide(L)'
;MNQKQSKKKGFTLIELLVVITIIGILAGIAFVGFGDVFGTAGRTAAQKNLKTIYESLVTNSQFSFPMSDDVKSSADFAVWYRKKTNDTRPELWFLPDDEEVRDLQDAEGSEGLPSQIPDEYGSLDNVKNAIGYAVAIPGSDAETRKFVTNLKSGAFPIIWTRGLESGSEKWTVDSPWAGEGGHVLFSDGTIRWYDNTKGDDENGICNQGFIYCF
;
A
#
# COMPACT_ATOMS: atom_id res chain seq x y z
N MET A 1 -25.30 45.31 -54.91
CA MET A 1 -24.75 44.63 -53.74
C MET A 1 -24.45 43.19 -54.14
N ASN A 2 -23.15 42.83 -54.35
CA ASN A 2 -22.76 41.46 -54.72
C ASN A 2 -22.40 40.69 -53.42
N GLN A 3 -23.24 39.75 -53.04
CA GLN A 3 -22.92 38.87 -51.93
C GLN A 3 -21.90 37.80 -52.41
N LYS A 4 -20.69 37.83 -51.89
CA LYS A 4 -19.68 36.76 -52.07
C LYS A 4 -20.15 35.53 -51.34
N GLN A 5 -20.60 34.50 -52.06
CA GLN A 5 -20.88 33.17 -51.51
C GLN A 5 -19.55 32.55 -51.06
N SER A 6 -19.39 32.38 -49.78
CA SER A 6 -18.31 31.65 -49.16
C SER A 6 -18.48 30.14 -49.50
N LYS A 7 -17.53 29.56 -50.28
CA LYS A 7 -17.51 28.14 -50.55
C LYS A 7 -17.18 27.38 -49.27
N LYS A 8 -18.17 26.70 -48.73
CA LYS A 8 -17.97 25.76 -47.59
C LYS A 8 -17.08 24.60 -48.09
N LYS A 9 -15.88 24.45 -47.55
CA LYS A 9 -15.03 23.30 -47.82
C LYS A 9 -15.68 22.09 -47.16
N GLY A 10 -16.05 21.09 -47.94
CA GLY A 10 -16.53 19.79 -47.44
C GLY A 10 -15.35 18.91 -47.05
N PHE A 11 -15.52 18.10 -46.03
CA PHE A 11 -14.56 17.05 -45.65
C PHE A 11 -14.58 15.91 -46.67
N THR A 12 -13.44 15.37 -47.05
CA THR A 12 -13.34 14.21 -47.91
C THR A 12 -13.50 12.92 -47.10
N LEU A 13 -14.03 11.88 -47.68
CA LEU A 13 -14.16 10.56 -47.07
C LEU A 13 -12.82 9.99 -46.57
N ILE A 14 -11.76 10.28 -47.31
CA ILE A 14 -10.41 9.81 -46.94
C ILE A 14 -9.86 10.54 -45.70
N GLU A 15 -10.11 11.84 -45.55
CA GLU A 15 -9.72 12.59 -44.37
C GLU A 15 -10.38 12.05 -43.11
N LEU A 16 -11.67 11.69 -43.19
CA LEU A 16 -12.40 11.08 -42.09
C LEU A 16 -11.83 9.68 -41.75
N LEU A 17 -11.59 8.86 -42.78
CA LEU A 17 -11.06 7.51 -42.61
C LEU A 17 -9.67 7.51 -41.95
N VAL A 18 -8.77 8.40 -42.33
CA VAL A 18 -7.45 8.51 -41.75
C VAL A 18 -7.54 8.91 -40.28
N VAL A 19 -8.40 9.86 -39.92
CA VAL A 19 -8.59 10.31 -38.54
C VAL A 19 -9.09 9.18 -37.63
N ILE A 20 -10.13 8.44 -38.04
CA ILE A 20 -10.65 7.32 -37.22
C ILE A 20 -9.62 6.18 -37.12
N THR A 21 -8.80 5.95 -38.15
CA THR A 21 -7.74 4.94 -38.09
C THR A 21 -6.67 5.32 -37.08
N ILE A 22 -6.24 6.59 -37.06
CA ILE A 22 -5.25 7.08 -36.10
C ILE A 22 -5.83 7.03 -34.68
N ILE A 23 -7.07 7.45 -34.46
CA ILE A 23 -7.74 7.36 -33.17
C ILE A 23 -7.85 5.91 -32.70
N GLY A 24 -8.18 4.98 -33.60
CA GLY A 24 -8.26 3.55 -33.29
C GLY A 24 -6.91 2.95 -32.87
N ILE A 25 -5.83 3.34 -33.54
CA ILE A 25 -4.47 2.90 -33.17
C ILE A 25 -4.07 3.49 -31.80
N LEU A 26 -4.29 4.78 -31.59
CA LEU A 26 -3.96 5.45 -30.32
C LEU A 26 -4.77 4.89 -29.16
N ALA A 27 -6.07 4.64 -29.36
CA ALA A 27 -6.93 4.00 -28.37
C ALA A 27 -6.43 2.58 -28.04
N GLY A 28 -6.06 1.78 -29.04
CA GLY A 28 -5.53 0.43 -28.85
C GLY A 28 -4.25 0.42 -27.98
N ILE A 29 -3.33 1.34 -28.24
CA ILE A 29 -2.10 1.47 -27.44
C ILE A 29 -2.40 1.94 -26.02
N ALA A 30 -3.33 2.88 -25.87
CA ALA A 30 -3.73 3.40 -24.56
C ALA A 30 -4.33 2.30 -23.66
N PHE A 31 -5.23 1.45 -24.19
CA PHE A 31 -5.84 0.38 -23.39
C PHE A 31 -4.85 -0.67 -22.88
N VAL A 32 -3.78 -0.97 -23.61
CA VAL A 32 -2.77 -1.96 -23.19
C VAL A 32 -1.80 -1.38 -22.16
N GLY A 33 -1.51 -0.09 -22.20
CA GLY A 33 -0.49 0.54 -21.32
C GLY A 33 -0.99 1.03 -19.96
N PHE A 34 -2.30 1.27 -19.80
CA PHE A 34 -2.79 1.90 -18.57
C PHE A 34 -2.88 0.95 -17.36
N GLY A 35 -3.13 -0.34 -17.55
CA GLY A 35 -3.25 -1.31 -16.45
C GLY A 35 -1.96 -1.41 -15.62
N ASP A 36 -0.82 -1.57 -16.27
CA ASP A 36 0.49 -1.70 -15.60
C ASP A 36 0.97 -0.39 -14.94
N VAL A 37 0.57 0.76 -15.50
CA VAL A 37 0.97 2.08 -14.97
C VAL A 37 0.29 2.38 -13.64
N PHE A 38 -0.99 2.05 -13.48
CA PHE A 38 -1.72 2.28 -12.22
C PHE A 38 -1.20 1.38 -11.11
N GLY A 39 -0.97 0.09 -11.35
CA GLY A 39 -0.39 -0.82 -10.37
C GLY A 39 1.01 -0.39 -9.92
N THR A 40 1.83 0.13 -10.82
CA THR A 40 3.17 0.64 -10.49
C THR A 40 3.10 1.93 -9.66
N ALA A 41 2.14 2.82 -9.94
CA ALA A 41 1.96 4.07 -9.19
C ALA A 41 1.57 3.80 -7.73
N GLY A 42 0.63 2.89 -7.48
CA GLY A 42 0.22 2.49 -6.14
C GLY A 42 1.32 1.82 -5.34
N ARG A 43 2.10 0.94 -5.97
CA ARG A 43 3.29 0.33 -5.34
C ARG A 43 4.32 1.37 -4.94
N THR A 44 4.59 2.36 -5.79
CA THR A 44 5.50 3.47 -5.49
C THR A 44 4.97 4.33 -4.34
N ALA A 45 3.67 4.60 -4.32
CA ALA A 45 3.03 5.33 -3.22
C ALA A 45 3.14 4.58 -1.89
N ALA A 46 2.89 3.27 -1.88
CA ALA A 46 3.04 2.42 -0.70
C ALA A 46 4.49 2.39 -0.18
N GLN A 47 5.46 2.26 -1.08
CA GLN A 47 6.89 2.34 -0.72
C GLN A 47 7.23 3.69 -0.07
N LYS A 48 6.72 4.80 -0.63
CA LYS A 48 6.91 6.14 -0.06
C LYS A 48 6.25 6.27 1.30
N ASN A 49 5.05 5.71 1.48
CA ASN A 49 4.34 5.72 2.76
C ASN A 49 5.14 4.99 3.84
N LEU A 50 5.62 3.76 3.54
CA LEU A 50 6.46 3.00 4.45
C LEU A 50 7.74 3.76 4.84
N LYS A 51 8.37 4.43 3.87
CA LYS A 51 9.53 5.28 4.13
C LYS A 51 9.20 6.44 5.06
N THR A 52 8.08 7.11 4.83
CA THR A 52 7.59 8.21 5.67
C THR A 52 7.31 7.74 7.10
N ILE A 53 6.65 6.58 7.25
CA ILE A 53 6.38 5.96 8.55
C ILE A 53 7.70 5.68 9.29
N TYR A 54 8.67 5.05 8.62
CA TYR A 54 9.96 4.74 9.20
C TYR A 54 10.72 6.00 9.65
N GLU A 55 10.87 6.98 8.77
CA GLU A 55 11.59 8.23 9.05
C GLU A 55 10.97 8.98 10.23
N SER A 56 9.64 9.03 10.29
CA SER A 56 8.92 9.66 11.40
C SER A 56 9.13 8.92 12.73
N LEU A 57 9.13 7.59 12.71
CA LEU A 57 9.39 6.77 13.90
C LEU A 57 10.82 6.97 14.41
N VAL A 58 11.82 6.94 13.53
CA VAL A 58 13.22 7.16 13.90
C VAL A 58 13.43 8.56 14.48
N THR A 59 12.80 9.58 13.88
CA THR A 59 12.97 10.97 14.31
C THR A 59 12.29 11.25 15.65
N ASN A 60 11.09 10.71 15.88
CA ASN A 60 10.25 11.09 17.01
C ASN A 60 10.34 10.13 18.22
N SER A 61 10.80 8.91 18.04
CA SER A 61 10.72 7.89 19.10
C SER A 61 12.02 7.16 19.40
N GLN A 62 13.15 7.55 18.78
CA GLN A 62 14.40 6.77 18.83
C GLN A 62 14.17 5.30 18.46
N PHE A 63 13.25 5.06 17.54
CA PHE A 63 12.80 3.76 17.10
C PHE A 63 12.58 2.77 18.25
N SER A 64 11.49 2.95 18.98
CA SER A 64 10.96 1.93 19.89
C SER A 64 9.66 1.39 19.37
N PHE A 65 9.57 0.07 19.20
CA PHE A 65 8.28 -0.58 18.95
C PHE A 65 7.31 -0.29 20.10
N PRO A 66 6.00 -0.20 19.81
CA PRO A 66 5.01 -0.07 20.86
C PRO A 66 5.09 -1.29 21.77
N MET A 67 5.44 -1.07 23.02
CA MET A 67 5.37 -2.06 24.08
C MET A 67 4.09 -1.92 24.90
N SER A 68 3.07 -1.30 24.33
CA SER A 68 1.79 -1.06 24.99
C SER A 68 0.87 -2.26 24.79
N ASP A 69 0.27 -2.74 25.87
CA ASP A 69 -0.80 -3.76 25.83
C ASP A 69 -2.05 -3.26 25.08
N ASP A 70 -2.12 -1.96 24.77
CA ASP A 70 -3.19 -1.34 23.99
C ASP A 70 -3.06 -1.56 22.47
N VAL A 71 -1.85 -1.86 21.99
CA VAL A 71 -1.59 -2.10 20.55
C VAL A 71 -1.69 -3.59 20.27
N LYS A 72 -2.84 -4.02 19.74
CA LYS A 72 -3.15 -5.42 19.45
C LYS A 72 -3.31 -5.72 17.97
N SER A 73 -3.41 -4.69 17.15
CA SER A 73 -3.67 -4.78 15.72
C SER A 73 -2.88 -3.74 14.93
N SER A 74 -2.82 -3.90 13.60
CA SER A 74 -2.24 -2.88 12.73
C SER A 74 -3.02 -1.56 12.79
N ALA A 75 -4.33 -1.61 13.04
CA ALA A 75 -5.16 -0.45 13.25
C ALA A 75 -4.78 0.31 14.53
N ASP A 76 -4.57 -0.41 15.64
CA ASP A 76 -4.06 0.20 16.89
C ASP A 76 -2.64 0.77 16.70
N PHE A 77 -1.82 0.12 15.86
CA PHE A 77 -0.49 0.64 15.55
C PHE A 77 -0.57 1.99 14.80
N ALA A 78 -1.53 2.16 13.89
CA ALA A 78 -1.75 3.45 13.22
C ALA A 78 -2.15 4.55 14.22
N VAL A 79 -2.99 4.23 15.20
CA VAL A 79 -3.36 5.13 16.30
C VAL A 79 -2.15 5.45 17.19
N TRP A 80 -1.36 4.44 17.54
CA TRP A 80 -0.13 4.62 18.30
C TRP A 80 0.88 5.51 17.56
N TYR A 81 1.06 5.27 16.26
CA TYR A 81 1.92 6.08 15.39
C TYR A 81 1.49 7.55 15.41
N ARG A 82 0.20 7.83 15.24
CA ARG A 82 -0.35 9.18 15.37
C ARG A 82 0.02 9.83 16.71
N LYS A 83 -0.18 9.11 17.82
CA LYS A 83 0.14 9.61 19.17
C LYS A 83 1.62 9.95 19.33
N LYS A 84 2.51 9.25 18.64
CA LYS A 84 3.97 9.45 18.71
C LYS A 84 4.47 10.55 17.79
N THR A 85 3.90 10.66 16.59
CA THR A 85 4.39 11.54 15.53
C THR A 85 3.54 12.78 15.34
N ASN A 86 2.33 12.79 15.89
CA ASN A 86 1.27 13.77 15.62
C ASN A 86 0.83 13.82 14.13
N ASP A 87 1.10 12.75 13.39
CA ASP A 87 0.70 12.61 11.98
C ASP A 87 -0.69 11.95 11.90
N THR A 88 -1.66 12.70 11.39
CA THR A 88 -3.05 12.27 11.34
C THR A 88 -3.50 11.79 9.98
N ARG A 89 -2.58 11.69 9.00
CA ARG A 89 -2.89 11.39 7.60
C ARG A 89 -3.36 9.94 7.40
N PRO A 90 -4.60 9.72 6.97
CA PRO A 90 -5.09 8.38 6.66
C PRO A 90 -4.43 7.78 5.42
N GLU A 91 -3.97 8.60 4.46
CA GLU A 91 -3.35 8.18 3.21
C GLU A 91 -2.06 7.37 3.41
N LEU A 92 -1.46 7.45 4.60
CA LEU A 92 -0.32 6.61 4.96
C LEU A 92 -0.72 5.15 5.15
N TRP A 93 -1.97 4.87 5.54
CA TRP A 93 -2.46 3.57 5.98
C TRP A 93 -3.44 2.94 5.01
N PHE A 94 -4.26 3.75 4.32
CA PHE A 94 -5.26 3.32 3.36
C PHE A 94 -4.73 3.48 1.94
N LEU A 95 -4.44 2.35 1.30
CA LEU A 95 -3.85 2.34 -0.05
C LEU A 95 -4.94 2.46 -1.11
N PRO A 96 -4.86 3.44 -2.04
CA PRO A 96 -5.94 3.70 -2.99
C PRO A 96 -6.21 2.57 -3.99
N ASP A 97 -5.23 1.69 -4.22
CA ASP A 97 -5.37 0.54 -5.11
C ASP A 97 -6.02 -0.67 -4.41
N ASP A 98 -6.20 -0.61 -3.11
CA ASP A 98 -6.81 -1.65 -2.29
C ASP A 98 -8.33 -1.70 -2.52
N GLU A 99 -8.87 -2.88 -2.83
CA GLU A 99 -10.30 -3.08 -3.05
C GLU A 99 -11.11 -2.73 -1.80
N GLU A 100 -10.66 -3.14 -0.62
CA GLU A 100 -11.28 -2.80 0.67
C GLU A 100 -11.37 -1.28 0.89
N VAL A 101 -10.36 -0.53 0.44
CA VAL A 101 -10.35 0.94 0.53
C VAL A 101 -11.35 1.55 -0.44
N ARG A 102 -11.44 1.02 -1.68
CA ARG A 102 -12.40 1.51 -2.68
C ARG A 102 -13.84 1.28 -2.24
N ASP A 103 -14.14 0.11 -1.70
CA ASP A 103 -15.49 -0.22 -1.21
C ASP A 103 -15.93 0.73 -0.09
N LEU A 104 -15.00 1.09 0.81
CA LEU A 104 -15.26 2.05 1.88
C LEU A 104 -15.36 3.50 1.39
N GLN A 105 -14.71 3.86 0.29
CA GLN A 105 -14.84 5.20 -0.31
C GLN A 105 -16.23 5.42 -0.92
N ASP A 106 -16.82 4.36 -1.46
CA ASP A 106 -18.17 4.39 -2.05
C ASP A 106 -19.28 4.23 -1.00
N ALA A 107 -18.92 3.89 0.25
CA ALA A 107 -19.87 3.74 1.35
C ALA A 107 -20.35 5.09 1.88
N GLU A 108 -21.65 5.20 2.15
CA GLU A 108 -22.24 6.39 2.76
C GLU A 108 -22.23 6.32 4.29
N GLY A 109 -21.97 7.44 4.95
CA GLY A 109 -22.13 7.59 6.39
C GLY A 109 -20.91 7.21 7.23
N SER A 110 -21.15 6.61 8.42
CA SER A 110 -20.11 6.27 9.42
C SER A 110 -19.26 5.03 9.07
N GLU A 111 -19.58 4.35 7.98
CA GLU A 111 -18.86 3.16 7.50
C GLU A 111 -17.71 3.52 6.55
N GLY A 112 -17.58 4.79 6.16
CA GLY A 112 -16.53 5.27 5.26
C GLY A 112 -15.17 5.42 5.93
N LEU A 113 -14.16 5.70 5.11
CA LEU A 113 -12.80 5.96 5.58
C LEU A 113 -12.75 7.19 6.50
N PRO A 114 -11.95 7.16 7.57
CA PRO A 114 -11.79 8.30 8.45
C PRO A 114 -11.06 9.45 7.74
N SER A 115 -11.48 10.69 7.96
CA SER A 115 -10.79 11.88 7.44
C SER A 115 -9.44 12.15 8.12
N GLN A 116 -9.24 11.58 9.30
CA GLN A 116 -7.98 11.61 10.06
C GLN A 116 -7.87 10.32 10.88
N ILE A 117 -6.63 9.85 11.10
CA ILE A 117 -6.40 8.76 12.06
C ILE A 117 -6.83 9.24 13.44
N PRO A 118 -7.73 8.54 14.15
CA PRO A 118 -8.20 8.89 15.48
C PRO A 118 -7.10 8.70 16.54
N ASP A 119 -7.29 9.27 17.73
CA ASP A 119 -6.33 9.14 18.84
C ASP A 119 -6.76 8.13 19.92
N GLU A 120 -7.83 7.41 19.67
CA GLU A 120 -8.39 6.42 20.59
C GLU A 120 -8.21 5.00 20.01
N TYR A 121 -7.63 4.09 20.79
CA TYR A 121 -7.47 2.69 20.37
C TYR A 121 -8.82 2.00 20.17
N GLY A 122 -8.88 1.12 19.16
CA GLY A 122 -10.13 0.45 18.79
C GLY A 122 -11.06 1.27 17.89
N SER A 123 -10.83 2.56 17.70
CA SER A 123 -11.71 3.41 16.89
C SER A 123 -11.60 3.16 15.36
N LEU A 124 -10.62 2.37 14.93
CA LEU A 124 -10.46 1.90 13.55
C LEU A 124 -10.93 0.45 13.33
N ASP A 125 -11.59 -0.17 14.31
CA ASP A 125 -11.98 -1.59 14.22
C ASP A 125 -12.93 -1.88 13.06
N ASN A 126 -13.79 -0.91 12.70
CA ASN A 126 -14.72 -1.01 11.57
C ASN A 126 -14.03 -0.97 10.19
N VAL A 127 -12.85 -0.39 10.11
CA VAL A 127 -12.06 -0.25 8.87
C VAL A 127 -10.69 -0.94 8.93
N LYS A 128 -10.47 -1.79 9.94
CA LYS A 128 -9.18 -2.47 10.14
C LYS A 128 -8.72 -3.31 8.95
N ASN A 129 -9.65 -3.89 8.20
CA ASN A 129 -9.35 -4.69 7.02
C ASN A 129 -8.82 -3.85 5.85
N ALA A 130 -9.13 -2.57 5.82
CA ALA A 130 -8.64 -1.62 4.82
C ALA A 130 -7.27 -1.02 5.16
N ILE A 131 -6.73 -1.31 6.37
CA ILE A 131 -5.34 -0.94 6.68
C ILE A 131 -4.41 -1.75 5.77
N GLY A 132 -3.68 -1.05 4.89
CA GLY A 132 -2.86 -1.66 3.85
C GLY A 132 -1.61 -2.40 4.33
N TYR A 133 -1.31 -2.34 5.64
CA TYR A 133 -0.09 -2.91 6.21
C TYR A 133 -0.39 -3.79 7.42
N ALA A 134 0.39 -4.86 7.53
CA ALA A 134 0.56 -5.63 8.76
C ALA A 134 1.85 -5.19 9.46
N VAL A 135 1.86 -5.27 10.78
CA VAL A 135 2.96 -4.79 11.63
C VAL A 135 3.41 -5.88 12.56
N ALA A 136 4.71 -6.05 12.73
CA ALA A 136 5.27 -6.90 13.76
C ALA A 136 4.98 -6.28 15.14
N ILE A 137 4.00 -6.81 15.83
CA ILE A 137 3.65 -6.38 17.20
C ILE A 137 4.30 -7.37 18.16
N PRO A 138 5.23 -6.92 19.04
CA PRO A 138 5.82 -7.81 20.02
C PRO A 138 4.75 -8.43 20.91
N GLY A 139 4.74 -9.75 21.01
CA GLY A 139 3.84 -10.46 21.90
C GLY A 139 3.99 -10.03 23.35
N SER A 140 2.98 -10.34 24.17
CA SER A 140 2.97 -10.01 25.60
C SER A 140 3.98 -10.81 26.42
N ASP A 141 4.57 -11.87 25.84
CA ASP A 141 5.56 -12.71 26.51
C ASP A 141 6.94 -12.08 26.59
N ALA A 142 7.67 -12.45 27.64
CA ALA A 142 8.98 -11.87 27.93
C ALA A 142 10.08 -12.28 26.92
N GLU A 143 9.90 -13.39 26.19
CA GLU A 143 10.87 -13.88 25.23
C GLU A 143 10.76 -13.08 23.92
N THR A 144 9.56 -12.85 23.41
CA THR A 144 9.32 -12.01 22.23
C THR A 144 9.77 -10.57 22.47
N ARG A 145 9.53 -10.02 23.67
CA ARG A 145 10.04 -8.68 24.05
C ARG A 145 11.57 -8.63 24.07
N LYS A 146 12.23 -9.66 24.60
CA LYS A 146 13.70 -9.75 24.59
C LYS A 146 14.25 -9.88 23.17
N PHE A 147 13.55 -10.64 22.31
CA PHE A 147 13.94 -10.77 20.93
C PHE A 147 13.95 -9.42 20.22
N VAL A 148 12.89 -8.63 20.30
CA VAL A 148 12.79 -7.29 19.68
C VAL A 148 13.83 -6.33 20.27
N THR A 149 14.13 -6.39 21.58
CA THR A 149 15.14 -5.52 22.22
C THR A 149 16.57 -5.94 21.94
N ASN A 150 16.82 -7.22 21.62
CA ASN A 150 18.15 -7.77 21.37
C ASN A 150 18.55 -7.80 19.89
N LEU A 151 17.66 -7.38 18.97
CA LEU A 151 17.92 -7.34 17.53
C LEU A 151 18.96 -6.25 17.16
N LYS A 152 20.12 -6.33 17.78
CA LYS A 152 21.28 -5.48 17.43
C LYS A 152 22.06 -5.97 16.22
N SER A 153 21.75 -7.14 15.69
CA SER A 153 22.49 -7.75 14.58
C SER A 153 21.56 -8.23 13.48
N GLY A 154 21.40 -7.42 12.44
CA GLY A 154 20.68 -7.74 11.21
C GLY A 154 19.37 -6.95 11.04
N ALA A 155 19.01 -6.75 9.80
CA ALA A 155 17.74 -6.16 9.43
C ALA A 155 16.62 -7.22 9.55
N PHE A 156 15.52 -6.91 10.21
CA PHE A 156 14.35 -7.79 10.35
C PHE A 156 13.09 -7.06 9.90
N PRO A 157 12.08 -7.79 9.38
CA PRO A 157 10.82 -7.21 8.95
C PRO A 157 10.09 -6.54 10.11
N ILE A 158 9.60 -5.34 9.92
CA ILE A 158 8.85 -4.59 10.94
C ILE A 158 7.44 -4.22 10.49
N ILE A 159 7.26 -3.89 9.22
CA ILE A 159 5.98 -3.58 8.60
C ILE A 159 5.99 -4.18 7.20
N TRP A 160 4.89 -4.81 6.80
CA TRP A 160 4.73 -5.32 5.44
C TRP A 160 3.32 -5.09 4.92
N THR A 161 3.15 -5.19 3.61
CA THR A 161 1.85 -5.11 2.98
C THR A 161 0.93 -6.20 3.52
N ARG A 162 -0.31 -5.85 3.85
CA ARG A 162 -1.35 -6.78 4.33
C ARG A 162 -1.53 -7.96 3.37
N GLY A 163 -2.00 -9.09 3.91
CA GLY A 163 -2.34 -10.29 3.14
C GLY A 163 -1.20 -11.28 2.94
N LEU A 164 -0.06 -11.10 3.61
CA LEU A 164 1.00 -12.13 3.66
C LEU A 164 0.51 -13.29 4.52
N GLU A 165 0.43 -14.48 3.91
CA GLU A 165 -0.03 -15.69 4.57
C GLU A 165 1.10 -16.34 5.37
N SER A 166 0.81 -16.65 6.63
CA SER A 166 1.76 -17.34 7.51
C SER A 166 2.09 -18.73 6.98
N GLY A 167 3.38 -19.01 6.81
CA GLY A 167 3.90 -20.34 6.40
C GLY A 167 3.94 -20.58 4.89
N SER A 168 3.31 -19.77 4.05
CA SER A 168 3.39 -19.88 2.58
C SER A 168 4.33 -18.84 1.96
N GLU A 169 4.69 -17.80 2.71
CA GLU A 169 5.48 -16.65 2.25
C GLU A 169 4.88 -15.92 1.04
N LYS A 170 3.58 -16.10 0.80
CA LYS A 170 2.86 -15.53 -0.34
C LYS A 170 1.78 -14.59 0.10
N TRP A 171 1.58 -13.53 -0.67
CA TRP A 171 0.43 -12.65 -0.50
C TRP A 171 -0.81 -13.31 -1.09
N THR A 172 -1.90 -13.23 -0.36
CA THR A 172 -3.23 -13.70 -0.79
C THR A 172 -3.91 -12.68 -1.69
N VAL A 173 -5.03 -13.09 -2.29
CA VAL A 173 -5.89 -12.19 -3.08
C VAL A 173 -6.45 -11.02 -2.28
N ASP A 174 -6.50 -11.13 -0.95
CA ASP A 174 -6.95 -10.06 -0.03
C ASP A 174 -5.89 -8.96 0.18
N SER A 175 -4.71 -9.11 -0.44
CA SER A 175 -3.70 -8.07 -0.42
C SER A 175 -4.05 -6.91 -1.36
N PRO A 176 -3.56 -5.68 -1.12
CA PRO A 176 -3.85 -4.52 -1.95
C PRO A 176 -3.57 -4.68 -3.45
N TRP A 177 -2.76 -5.65 -3.82
CA TRP A 177 -2.45 -6.00 -5.23
C TRP A 177 -2.85 -7.43 -5.59
N ALA A 178 -3.95 -7.93 -5.02
CA ALA A 178 -4.58 -9.20 -5.38
C ALA A 178 -3.60 -10.39 -5.48
N GLY A 179 -2.65 -10.47 -4.56
CA GLY A 179 -1.68 -11.57 -4.49
C GLY A 179 -0.49 -11.46 -5.43
N GLU A 180 -0.28 -10.33 -6.11
CA GLU A 180 0.91 -10.17 -6.96
C GLU A 180 2.22 -10.10 -6.15
N GLY A 181 2.14 -9.66 -4.91
CA GLY A 181 3.27 -9.49 -4.01
C GLY A 181 3.05 -8.36 -3.01
N GLY A 182 4.12 -7.95 -2.33
CA GLY A 182 4.03 -6.88 -1.34
C GLY A 182 5.37 -6.27 -0.97
N HIS A 183 5.32 -5.11 -0.34
CA HIS A 183 6.48 -4.46 0.23
C HIS A 183 6.74 -4.96 1.64
N VAL A 184 8.00 -5.05 2.00
CA VAL A 184 8.46 -5.30 3.36
C VAL A 184 9.43 -4.21 3.76
N LEU A 185 9.14 -3.54 4.87
CA LEU A 185 10.02 -2.59 5.53
C LEU A 185 10.79 -3.31 6.63
N PHE A 186 12.10 -3.15 6.61
CA PHE A 186 13.03 -3.72 7.59
C PHE A 186 13.45 -2.69 8.65
N SER A 187 13.95 -3.19 9.77
CA SER A 187 14.39 -2.37 10.92
C SER A 187 15.53 -1.40 10.61
N ASP A 188 16.27 -1.63 9.54
CA ASP A 188 17.33 -0.74 9.03
C ASP A 188 16.82 0.35 8.08
N GLY A 189 15.50 0.38 7.82
CA GLY A 189 14.85 1.31 6.89
C GLY A 189 14.87 0.86 5.43
N THR A 190 15.42 -0.32 5.14
CA THR A 190 15.36 -0.89 3.80
C THR A 190 13.92 -1.31 3.48
N ILE A 191 13.44 -0.98 2.28
CA ILE A 191 12.12 -1.40 1.78
C ILE A 191 12.35 -2.23 0.53
N ARG A 192 11.79 -3.45 0.49
CA ARG A 192 11.90 -4.37 -0.64
C ARG A 192 10.53 -4.80 -1.11
N TRP A 193 10.39 -4.99 -2.41
CA TRP A 193 9.25 -5.66 -3.03
C TRP A 193 9.54 -7.15 -3.17
N TYR A 194 8.61 -7.97 -2.74
CA TYR A 194 8.63 -9.43 -2.92
C TYR A 194 7.47 -9.82 -3.82
N ASP A 195 7.78 -10.54 -4.88
CA ASP A 195 6.86 -10.92 -5.95
C ASP A 195 6.46 -12.39 -5.79
N ASN A 196 5.15 -12.67 -5.69
CA ASN A 196 4.63 -14.03 -5.60
C ASN A 196 4.90 -14.87 -6.85
N THR A 197 5.17 -14.25 -8.01
CA THR A 197 5.38 -14.95 -9.28
C THR A 197 6.79 -15.52 -9.41
N LYS A 198 7.72 -15.00 -8.62
CA LYS A 198 9.09 -15.51 -8.56
C LYS A 198 9.15 -16.59 -7.49
N GLY A 199 8.72 -17.81 -7.89
CA GLY A 199 8.65 -18.99 -7.03
C GLY A 199 9.79 -19.19 -6.04
N ASP A 200 9.69 -20.21 -5.25
CA ASP A 200 10.48 -20.73 -4.12
C ASP A 200 12.02 -20.53 -4.11
N ASP A 201 12.53 -19.54 -4.82
CA ASP A 201 13.95 -19.23 -4.91
C ASP A 201 14.47 -18.63 -3.60
N GLU A 202 15.69 -18.95 -3.28
CA GLU A 202 16.55 -18.70 -2.11
C GLU A 202 16.46 -17.29 -1.43
N ASN A 203 15.55 -16.43 -1.87
CA ASN A 203 15.32 -15.06 -1.41
C ASN A 203 13.97 -14.83 -0.73
N GLY A 204 13.25 -15.86 -0.33
CA GLY A 204 12.02 -15.74 0.47
C GLY A 204 12.25 -14.94 1.76
N ILE A 205 11.22 -14.26 2.24
CA ILE A 205 11.29 -13.44 3.46
C ILE A 205 11.77 -14.29 4.64
N CYS A 206 11.36 -15.57 4.68
CA CYS A 206 11.70 -16.52 5.74
C CYS A 206 13.08 -17.17 5.55
N ASN A 207 13.62 -17.27 4.34
CA ASN A 207 14.93 -17.88 4.08
C ASN A 207 16.12 -17.03 4.54
N GLN A 208 15.89 -15.78 4.91
CA GLN A 208 16.94 -14.90 5.48
C GLN A 208 17.13 -15.09 6.99
N GLY A 209 16.71 -16.23 7.55
CA GLY A 209 16.93 -16.54 8.97
C GLY A 209 15.91 -15.92 9.92
N PHE A 210 14.79 -15.43 9.40
CA PHE A 210 13.68 -14.91 10.21
C PHE A 210 12.75 -16.06 10.57
N ILE A 211 12.93 -16.62 11.76
CA ILE A 211 12.25 -17.82 12.27
C ILE A 211 10.75 -17.60 12.55
N TYR A 212 10.22 -16.38 12.37
CA TYR A 212 8.84 -16.03 12.68
C TYR A 212 8.15 -15.35 11.50
N CYS A 213 7.80 -16.13 10.48
CA CYS A 213 6.68 -15.79 9.63
C CYS A 213 5.41 -16.13 10.42
N PHE A 214 4.72 -15.12 10.91
CA PHE A 214 3.46 -15.26 11.65
C PHE A 214 2.31 -15.53 10.70
#